data_341b37be182c26da210bfe4c7441e03c
#
_entry.id   341b37be182c26da210bfe4c7441e03c
#
_cell.length_a   1.000
_cell.length_b   1.000
_cell.length_c   1.000
_cell.angle_alpha   90.00
_cell.angle_beta   90.00
_cell.angle_gamma   90.00
#
_symmetry.space_group_name_H-M   'P 1'
#
loop_
_entity.id
_entity.type
_entity.pdbx_description
1 polymer ?
#
loop_
_entity_poly.entity_id
_entity_poly.type
_entity_poly.pdbx_seq_one_letter_code
_entity_poly.pdbx_strand_id
1 'polypeptide(L)'
;MTRVPVSWRAHEAVAMADRPKRRTRITVDFSDADAPMFVISVAAELSGMHPQTLRSYDRMGIVSPGRATGGGRRYSQRDIELLRAVAELTASGIGIEGVRRILELEHQVAALQARILELEADLLEAGRATSANLPAIRHAATMTRWTPGPFRGPHA
;
A
#
# COMPACT_ATOMS: atom_id res chain seq x y z
N MET A 1 65.05 -24.71 -45.95
CA MET A 1 64.90 -23.76 -44.82
C MET A 1 64.01 -22.65 -45.28
N THR A 2 62.70 -22.78 -45.04
CA THR A 2 61.72 -21.75 -45.44
C THR A 2 60.94 -21.30 -44.21
N ARG A 3 61.18 -20.07 -43.79
CA ARG A 3 60.51 -19.43 -42.65
C ARG A 3 59.05 -19.10 -43.03
N VAL A 4 58.11 -19.59 -42.28
CA VAL A 4 56.69 -19.23 -42.36
C VAL A 4 56.46 -17.98 -41.53
N PRO A 5 55.83 -16.89 -42.05
CA PRO A 5 55.58 -15.68 -41.27
C PRO A 5 54.44 -15.87 -40.29
N VAL A 6 54.67 -15.50 -39.02
CA VAL A 6 53.73 -15.50 -37.91
C VAL A 6 52.94 -14.16 -37.98
N SER A 7 51.85 -14.08 -38.73
CA SER A 7 51.08 -12.83 -38.80
C SER A 7 49.56 -12.96 -38.68
N TRP A 8 49.01 -14.16 -38.35
CA TRP A 8 47.54 -14.34 -38.31
C TRP A 8 46.94 -14.45 -36.88
N ARG A 9 47.76 -14.39 -35.82
CA ARG A 9 47.26 -14.53 -34.45
C ARG A 9 46.88 -13.21 -33.76
N ALA A 10 47.06 -12.05 -34.41
CA ALA A 10 46.82 -10.77 -33.75
C ALA A 10 45.40 -10.19 -33.99
N HIS A 11 44.65 -10.72 -34.94
CA HIS A 11 43.33 -10.12 -35.26
C HIS A 11 42.12 -10.81 -34.59
N GLU A 12 42.30 -11.98 -33.96
CA GLU A 12 41.17 -12.67 -33.31
C GLU A 12 41.00 -12.27 -31.80
N ALA A 13 41.99 -11.65 -31.18
CA ALA A 13 41.94 -11.29 -29.76
C ALA A 13 41.20 -9.97 -29.49
N VAL A 14 40.90 -9.14 -30.50
CA VAL A 14 40.27 -7.82 -30.31
C VAL A 14 38.75 -7.87 -30.46
N ALA A 15 38.21 -8.95 -31.02
CA ALA A 15 36.73 -9.05 -31.26
C ALA A 15 35.89 -9.55 -30.08
N MET A 16 36.50 -9.89 -28.92
CA MET A 16 35.81 -10.47 -27.77
C MET A 16 35.64 -9.52 -26.57
N ALA A 17 36.09 -8.27 -26.66
CA ALA A 17 36.19 -7.38 -25.50
C ALA A 17 35.13 -6.30 -25.41
N ASP A 18 34.16 -6.22 -26.33
CA ASP A 18 33.13 -5.18 -26.22
C ASP A 18 31.71 -5.71 -26.50
N ARG A 19 31.24 -6.60 -25.63
CA ARG A 19 29.80 -6.75 -25.44
C ARG A 19 29.35 -5.66 -24.48
N PRO A 20 28.54 -4.67 -24.92
CA PRO A 20 27.98 -3.71 -24.00
C PRO A 20 27.12 -4.48 -22.99
N LYS A 21 27.56 -4.50 -21.73
CA LYS A 21 26.72 -4.94 -20.61
C LYS A 21 25.46 -4.10 -20.70
N ARG A 22 24.36 -4.69 -21.16
CA ARG A 22 23.02 -4.08 -21.13
C ARG A 22 22.79 -3.63 -19.70
N ARG A 23 23.09 -2.38 -19.41
CA ARG A 23 22.61 -1.72 -18.21
C ARG A 23 21.09 -1.61 -18.39
N THR A 24 20.38 -2.64 -17.96
CA THR A 24 18.96 -2.53 -17.72
C THR A 24 18.81 -1.41 -16.70
N ARG A 25 18.42 -0.23 -17.15
CA ARG A 25 17.96 0.84 -16.28
C ARG A 25 16.69 0.28 -15.65
N ILE A 26 16.80 -0.29 -14.46
CA ILE A 26 15.66 -0.58 -13.62
C ILE A 26 15.21 0.80 -13.16
N THR A 27 14.21 1.37 -13.82
CA THR A 27 13.43 2.48 -13.30
C THR A 27 12.63 1.88 -12.15
N VAL A 28 13.15 2.03 -10.94
CA VAL A 28 12.45 1.66 -9.73
C VAL A 28 11.40 2.75 -9.52
N ASP A 29 10.15 2.40 -9.74
CA ASP A 29 9.02 3.25 -9.38
C ASP A 29 8.85 3.13 -7.85
N PHE A 30 9.25 4.17 -7.12
CA PHE A 30 9.11 4.23 -5.66
C PHE A 30 7.68 4.49 -5.19
N SER A 31 6.72 4.54 -6.10
CA SER A 31 5.31 4.77 -5.76
C SER A 31 4.63 3.55 -5.12
N ASP A 32 5.21 2.35 -5.25
CA ASP A 32 4.71 1.13 -4.63
C ASP A 32 5.59 0.74 -3.43
N ALA A 33 5.19 1.18 -2.23
CA ALA A 33 5.89 0.87 -0.99
C ALA A 33 5.92 -0.64 -0.66
N ASP A 34 5.05 -1.42 -1.26
CA ASP A 34 4.94 -2.86 -1.07
C ASP A 34 5.78 -3.66 -2.10
N ALA A 35 6.36 -2.99 -3.12
CA ALA A 35 7.19 -3.67 -4.11
C ALA A 35 8.46 -4.26 -3.49
N PRO A 36 8.73 -5.57 -3.62
CA PRO A 36 9.87 -6.25 -3.00
C PRO A 36 11.17 -5.96 -3.78
N MET A 37 11.89 -4.91 -3.39
CA MET A 37 13.04 -4.39 -4.14
C MET A 37 14.39 -4.71 -3.53
N PHE A 38 14.51 -4.69 -2.20
CA PHE A 38 15.78 -4.68 -1.50
C PHE A 38 16.27 -6.09 -1.16
N VAL A 39 17.53 -6.39 -1.46
CA VAL A 39 18.17 -7.62 -0.97
C VAL A 39 18.39 -7.53 0.54
N ILE A 40 18.52 -8.69 1.19
CA ILE A 40 18.66 -8.77 2.65
C ILE A 40 19.81 -7.93 3.24
N SER A 41 20.94 -7.79 2.53
CA SER A 41 22.05 -6.96 2.98
C SER A 41 21.68 -5.49 3.06
N VAL A 42 20.99 -4.98 2.03
CA VAL A 42 20.52 -3.59 1.98
C VAL A 42 19.39 -3.36 3.00
N ALA A 43 18.44 -4.29 3.13
CA ALA A 43 17.39 -4.19 4.12
C ALA A 43 17.94 -4.18 5.56
N ALA A 44 18.96 -4.98 5.84
CA ALA A 44 19.67 -5.01 7.13
C ALA A 44 20.35 -3.66 7.44
N GLU A 45 21.03 -3.10 6.46
CA GLU A 45 21.70 -1.80 6.55
C GLU A 45 20.69 -0.67 6.78
N LEU A 46 19.61 -0.64 6.01
CA LEU A 46 18.55 0.37 6.11
C LEU A 46 17.73 0.29 7.42
N SER A 47 17.57 -0.90 7.97
CA SER A 47 16.85 -1.12 9.24
C SER A 47 17.76 -1.08 10.48
N GLY A 48 19.09 -0.96 10.30
CA GLY A 48 20.06 -0.99 11.40
C GLY A 48 20.19 -2.34 12.09
N MET A 49 19.82 -3.44 11.42
CA MET A 49 19.82 -4.79 11.99
C MET A 49 20.82 -5.71 11.29
N HIS A 50 21.22 -6.79 11.99
CA HIS A 50 22.02 -7.82 11.36
C HIS A 50 21.19 -8.70 10.41
N PRO A 51 21.69 -9.13 9.23
CA PRO A 51 20.96 -9.98 8.28
C PRO A 51 20.40 -11.28 8.87
N GLN A 52 21.09 -11.85 9.88
CA GLN A 52 20.62 -13.05 10.59
C GLN A 52 19.37 -12.77 11.42
N THR A 53 19.26 -11.57 12.00
CA THR A 53 18.06 -11.12 12.71
C THR A 53 16.85 -11.04 11.77
N LEU A 54 17.04 -10.47 10.58
CA LEU A 54 15.99 -10.43 9.54
C LEU A 54 15.50 -11.83 9.16
N ARG A 55 16.42 -12.80 9.02
CA ARG A 55 16.03 -14.20 8.76
C ARG A 55 15.25 -14.82 9.92
N SER A 56 15.59 -14.46 11.15
CA SER A 56 14.83 -14.92 12.32
C SER A 56 13.43 -14.32 12.36
N TYR A 57 13.29 -13.04 12.05
CA TYR A 57 12.00 -12.35 12.01
C TYR A 57 11.10 -12.85 10.87
N ASP A 58 11.67 -13.20 9.70
CA ASP A 58 10.95 -13.91 8.64
C ASP A 58 10.42 -15.27 9.13
N ARG A 59 11.26 -16.08 9.80
CA ARG A 59 10.82 -17.38 10.33
C ARG A 59 9.76 -17.28 11.43
N MET A 60 9.78 -16.20 12.21
CA MET A 60 8.79 -15.92 13.25
C MET A 60 7.51 -15.26 12.72
N GLY A 61 7.47 -14.91 11.41
CA GLY A 61 6.33 -14.28 10.79
C GLY A 61 6.12 -12.80 11.15
N ILE A 62 7.15 -12.13 11.67
CA ILE A 62 7.11 -10.70 11.99
C ILE A 62 7.19 -9.87 10.70
N VAL A 63 8.00 -10.32 9.75
CA VAL A 63 8.11 -9.75 8.40
C VAL A 63 7.98 -10.87 7.38
N SER A 64 7.36 -10.60 6.24
CA SER A 64 7.12 -11.59 5.17
C SER A 64 7.71 -11.09 3.85
N PRO A 65 9.04 -11.16 3.67
CA PRO A 65 9.69 -10.66 2.46
C PRO A 65 9.24 -11.45 1.23
N GLY A 66 9.08 -10.75 0.12
CA GLY A 66 8.87 -11.36 -1.18
C GLY A 66 10.05 -12.22 -1.61
N ARG A 67 9.90 -12.99 -2.70
CA ARG A 67 10.96 -13.81 -3.28
C ARG A 67 11.22 -13.39 -4.72
N ALA A 68 12.49 -13.20 -5.06
CA ALA A 68 12.91 -13.01 -6.44
C ALA A 68 12.81 -14.31 -7.23
N THR A 69 12.79 -14.23 -8.56
CA THR A 69 12.79 -15.38 -9.50
C THR A 69 13.91 -16.39 -9.19
N GLY A 70 15.04 -15.97 -8.58
CA GLY A 70 16.14 -16.83 -8.11
C GLY A 70 16.02 -17.28 -6.64
N GLY A 71 14.86 -17.16 -5.99
CA GLY A 71 14.61 -17.63 -4.62
C GLY A 71 15.17 -16.76 -3.51
N GLY A 72 15.89 -15.68 -3.82
CA GLY A 72 16.43 -14.73 -2.83
C GLY A 72 15.33 -13.88 -2.18
N ARG A 73 15.45 -13.63 -0.87
CA ARG A 73 14.54 -12.71 -0.15
C ARG A 73 14.63 -11.30 -0.70
N ARG A 74 13.48 -10.66 -0.86
CA ARG A 74 13.35 -9.26 -1.26
C ARG A 74 12.43 -8.55 -0.29
N TYR A 75 12.91 -7.46 0.25
CA TYR A 75 12.19 -6.63 1.21
C TYR A 75 11.62 -5.41 0.51
N SER A 76 10.40 -5.04 0.85
CA SER A 76 9.78 -3.79 0.41
C SER A 76 10.22 -2.61 1.29
N GLN A 77 9.89 -1.40 0.89
CA GLN A 77 10.08 -0.22 1.73
C GLN A 77 9.30 -0.34 3.04
N ARG A 78 8.07 -0.85 2.96
CA ARG A 78 7.22 -1.11 4.12
C ARG A 78 7.80 -2.13 5.08
N ASP A 79 8.44 -3.19 4.57
CA ASP A 79 9.15 -4.17 5.41
C ASP A 79 10.29 -3.51 6.19
N ILE A 80 11.00 -2.57 5.57
CA ILE A 80 12.10 -1.84 6.23
C ILE A 80 11.57 -0.93 7.34
N GLU A 81 10.46 -0.23 7.12
CA GLU A 81 9.80 0.59 8.13
C GLU A 81 9.31 -0.24 9.31
N LEU A 82 8.67 -1.38 9.03
CA LEU A 82 8.27 -2.35 10.05
C LEU A 82 9.46 -2.83 10.86
N LEU A 83 10.56 -3.20 10.21
CA LEU A 83 11.79 -3.65 10.89
C LEU A 83 12.38 -2.56 11.78
N ARG A 84 12.32 -1.28 11.40
CA ARG A 84 12.73 -0.16 12.24
C ARG A 84 11.86 -0.02 13.48
N ALA A 85 10.53 -0.08 13.33
CA ALA A 85 9.60 -0.06 14.46
C ALA A 85 9.85 -1.22 15.43
N VAL A 86 10.11 -2.43 14.90
CA VAL A 86 10.50 -3.59 15.70
C VAL A 86 11.81 -3.35 16.45
N ALA A 87 12.80 -2.71 15.81
CA ALA A 87 14.06 -2.35 16.46
C ALA A 87 13.86 -1.41 17.64
N GLU A 88 13.04 -0.37 17.47
CA GLU A 88 12.69 0.60 18.51
C GLU A 88 11.97 -0.05 19.68
N LEU A 89 10.97 -0.90 19.43
CA LEU A 89 10.25 -1.62 20.45
C LEU A 89 11.16 -2.56 21.27
N THR A 90 12.04 -3.29 20.58
CA THR A 90 13.00 -4.18 21.25
C THR A 90 14.07 -3.41 22.03
N ALA A 91 14.54 -2.26 21.51
CA ALA A 91 15.45 -1.36 22.23
C ALA A 91 14.80 -0.76 23.49
N SER A 92 13.48 -0.58 23.49
CA SER A 92 12.68 -0.15 24.66
C SER A 92 12.43 -1.29 25.67
N GLY A 93 12.99 -2.48 25.43
CA GLY A 93 12.89 -3.63 26.35
C GLY A 93 11.65 -4.50 26.12
N ILE A 94 10.87 -4.26 25.05
CA ILE A 94 9.71 -5.11 24.74
C ILE A 94 10.21 -6.40 24.10
N GLY A 95 9.88 -7.54 24.73
CA GLY A 95 10.20 -8.85 24.19
C GLY A 95 9.49 -9.14 22.86
N ILE A 96 10.06 -10.04 22.07
CA ILE A 96 9.60 -10.32 20.70
C ILE A 96 8.12 -10.76 20.61
N GLU A 97 7.61 -11.46 21.63
CA GLU A 97 6.18 -11.84 21.72
C GLU A 97 5.29 -10.61 21.95
N GLY A 98 5.77 -9.64 22.75
CA GLY A 98 5.10 -8.34 22.93
C GLY A 98 5.06 -7.54 21.62
N VAL A 99 6.17 -7.50 20.89
CA VAL A 99 6.24 -6.87 19.56
C VAL A 99 5.22 -7.51 18.61
N ARG A 100 5.17 -8.85 18.53
CA ARG A 100 4.19 -9.56 17.71
C ARG A 100 2.75 -9.15 18.05
N ARG A 101 2.44 -9.09 19.34
CA ARG A 101 1.10 -8.70 19.81
C ARG A 101 0.76 -7.25 19.48
N ILE A 102 1.73 -6.34 19.58
CA ILE A 102 1.56 -4.94 19.19
C ILE A 102 1.23 -4.83 17.70
N LEU A 103 2.03 -5.48 16.84
CA LEU A 103 1.82 -5.47 15.39
C LEU A 103 0.46 -6.06 15.00
N GLU A 104 0.03 -7.13 15.66
CA GLU A 104 -1.29 -7.72 15.44
C GLU A 104 -2.42 -6.71 15.77
N LEU A 105 -2.29 -6.01 16.91
CA LEU A 105 -3.26 -5.00 17.32
C LEU A 105 -3.27 -3.80 16.38
N GLU A 106 -2.12 -3.35 15.91
CA GLU A 106 -2.00 -2.28 14.92
C GLU A 106 -2.69 -2.65 13.61
N HIS A 107 -2.52 -3.89 13.12
CA HIS A 107 -3.24 -4.39 11.95
C HIS A 107 -4.75 -4.43 12.18
N GLN A 108 -5.21 -4.86 13.36
CA GLN A 108 -6.63 -4.86 13.70
C GLN A 108 -7.20 -3.43 13.72
N VAL A 109 -6.49 -2.48 14.32
CA VAL A 109 -6.89 -1.07 14.36
C VAL A 109 -6.98 -0.51 12.93
N ALA A 110 -5.97 -0.74 12.10
CA ALA A 110 -5.98 -0.28 10.71
C ALA A 110 -7.16 -0.88 9.91
N ALA A 111 -7.44 -2.16 10.08
CA ALA A 111 -8.57 -2.83 9.43
C ALA A 111 -9.94 -2.25 9.89
N LEU A 112 -10.08 -1.98 11.20
CA LEU A 112 -11.30 -1.36 11.74
C LEU A 112 -11.47 0.07 11.24
N GLN A 113 -10.41 0.85 11.18
CA GLN A 113 -10.43 2.21 10.63
C GLN A 113 -10.85 2.20 9.14
N ALA A 114 -10.29 1.30 8.34
CA ALA A 114 -10.69 1.14 6.95
C ALA A 114 -12.17 0.78 6.83
N ARG A 115 -12.68 -0.11 7.70
CA ARG A 115 -14.10 -0.49 7.71
C ARG A 115 -15.02 0.65 8.13
N ILE A 116 -14.60 1.51 9.07
CA ILE A 116 -15.35 2.71 9.44
C ILE A 116 -15.50 3.64 8.23
N LEU A 117 -14.39 3.94 7.54
CA LEU A 117 -14.42 4.80 6.35
C LEU A 117 -15.32 4.24 5.24
N GLU A 118 -15.30 2.93 5.02
CA GLU A 118 -16.18 2.25 4.07
C GLU A 118 -17.66 2.44 4.46
N LEU A 119 -18.02 2.16 5.72
CA LEU A 119 -19.37 2.31 6.22
C LEU A 119 -19.87 3.76 6.18
N GLU A 120 -19.00 4.73 6.48
CA GLU A 120 -19.33 6.16 6.36
C GLU A 120 -19.62 6.54 4.90
N ALA A 121 -18.84 6.02 3.95
CA ALA A 121 -19.07 6.23 2.52
C ALA A 121 -20.42 5.63 2.08
N ASP A 122 -20.72 4.39 2.51
CA ASP A 122 -21.98 3.72 2.23
C ASP A 122 -23.18 4.49 2.78
N LEU A 123 -23.09 5.00 4.00
CA LEU A 123 -24.14 5.82 4.63
C LEU A 123 -24.37 7.13 3.87
N LEU A 124 -23.30 7.80 3.43
CA LEU A 124 -23.41 9.01 2.63
C LEU A 124 -24.08 8.74 1.28
N GLU A 125 -23.77 7.62 0.64
CA GLU A 125 -24.39 7.22 -0.61
C GLU A 125 -25.88 6.87 -0.41
N ALA A 126 -26.21 6.09 0.60
CA ALA A 126 -27.60 5.77 0.96
C ALA A 126 -28.41 7.03 1.27
N GLY A 127 -27.84 7.99 2.00
CA GLY A 127 -28.46 9.27 2.29
C GLY A 127 -28.75 10.11 1.04
N ARG A 128 -27.82 10.12 0.08
CA ARG A 128 -28.05 10.78 -1.23
C ARG A 128 -29.17 10.10 -2.04
N ALA A 129 -29.17 8.77 -2.09
CA ALA A 129 -30.20 8.00 -2.79
C ALA A 129 -31.58 8.23 -2.19
N THR A 130 -31.68 8.31 -0.85
CA THR A 130 -32.94 8.57 -0.15
C THR A 130 -33.44 9.99 -0.42
N SER A 131 -32.55 11.00 -0.38
CA SER A 131 -32.95 12.39 -0.66
C SER A 131 -33.36 12.61 -2.11
N ALA A 132 -32.76 11.87 -3.06
CA ALA A 132 -33.14 11.93 -4.47
C ALA A 132 -34.52 11.27 -4.74
N ASN A 133 -34.91 10.31 -3.91
CA ASN A 133 -36.18 9.57 -4.05
C ASN A 133 -37.35 10.09 -3.17
N LEU A 134 -37.09 11.15 -2.37
CA LEU A 134 -38.22 11.77 -1.63
C LEU A 134 -39.17 12.39 -2.63
N PRO A 135 -40.48 11.95 -2.67
CA PRO A 135 -41.46 12.63 -3.49
C PRO A 135 -41.56 14.09 -3.03
N ALA A 136 -41.34 15.02 -3.96
CA ALA A 136 -41.58 16.42 -3.68
C ALA A 136 -43.02 16.57 -3.24
N ILE A 137 -43.27 16.71 -1.94
CA ILE A 137 -44.60 17.07 -1.44
C ILE A 137 -44.81 18.49 -1.95
N ARG A 138 -45.44 18.59 -3.13
CA ARG A 138 -45.99 19.85 -3.59
C ARG A 138 -47.12 20.16 -2.63
N HIS A 139 -46.84 20.95 -1.61
CA HIS A 139 -47.88 21.68 -0.93
C HIS A 139 -48.53 22.60 -1.97
N ALA A 140 -49.49 22.09 -2.71
CA ALA A 140 -50.47 22.93 -3.32
C ALA A 140 -51.21 23.60 -2.16
N ALA A 141 -50.66 24.71 -1.69
CA ALA A 141 -51.44 25.64 -0.86
C ALA A 141 -52.50 26.22 -1.75
N THR A 142 -53.57 25.45 -1.94
CA THR A 142 -54.88 25.99 -2.33
C THR A 142 -55.32 26.80 -1.11
N MET A 143 -54.85 28.06 -1.04
CA MET A 143 -55.54 29.06 -0.23
C MET A 143 -56.96 29.14 -0.78
N THR A 144 -57.86 28.32 -0.24
CA THR A 144 -59.27 28.51 -0.43
C THR A 144 -59.58 29.81 0.29
N ARG A 145 -59.73 30.88 -0.50
CA ARG A 145 -60.15 32.17 0.02
C ARG A 145 -61.56 31.97 0.58
N TRP A 146 -61.61 31.91 1.93
CA TRP A 146 -62.89 31.82 2.60
C TRP A 146 -63.65 33.11 2.30
N THR A 147 -64.79 33.05 1.57
CA THR A 147 -65.70 34.16 1.36
C THR A 147 -66.84 33.97 2.34
N PRO A 148 -67.07 34.92 3.28
CA PRO A 148 -68.24 34.85 4.17
C PRO A 148 -69.53 34.92 3.35
N GLY A 149 -70.32 33.94 3.54
CA GLY A 149 -71.70 33.95 2.91
C GLY A 149 -72.53 35.08 3.53
N PRO A 150 -73.61 35.53 2.80
CA PRO A 150 -74.47 36.59 3.31
C PRO A 150 -75.16 36.10 4.58
N PHE A 151 -75.02 36.91 5.64
CA PHE A 151 -75.66 36.70 6.93
C PHE A 151 -77.16 36.82 6.76
N ARG A 152 -77.92 35.69 6.80
CA ARG A 152 -79.37 35.71 6.89
C ARG A 152 -79.69 35.92 8.39
N GLY A 153 -80.11 37.11 8.74
CA GLY A 153 -80.60 37.40 10.06
C GLY A 153 -81.97 36.68 10.30
N PRO A 154 -82.30 36.41 11.60
CA PRO A 154 -83.56 35.77 11.90
C PRO A 154 -84.77 36.70 11.55
N HIS A 155 -85.72 36.16 10.81
CA HIS A 155 -86.92 36.86 10.58
C HIS A 155 -87.72 37.00 11.89
N ALA A 156 -88.13 38.21 12.21
CA ALA A 156 -89.09 38.53 13.23
C ALA A 156 -90.53 38.16 12.72
#